data_2feb1c2c91ac3c813bab691277e96c25
#
_entry.id   2feb1c2c91ac3c813bab691277e96c25
#
_cell.length_a   1.000
_cell.length_b   1.000
_cell.length_c   1.000
_cell.angle_alpha   90.00
_cell.angle_beta   90.00
_cell.angle_gamma   90.00
#
_symmetry.space_group_name_H-M   'P 1'
#
loop_
_entity.id
_entity.type
_entity.pdbx_description
1 polymer ?
#
loop_
_entity_poly.entity_id
_entity_poly.type
_entity_poly.pdbx_seq_one_letter_code
_entity_poly.pdbx_strand_id
1 'polypeptide(L)'
;MKKLDRESVIGISALLVHTAKIDENYSEDEKNLVRNFIKSYLESEDEKKILKEAEEVENNSNQLLNYTNTIKKNSMVIKKDIIEHLWKVIISDNTIDQYESNLMRRICGLIYFPDKECAEIKLKLLNSK
;
A
#
# COMPACT_ATOMS: atom_id res chain seq x y z
N MET A 1 4.73 18.26 5.61
CA MET A 1 3.33 17.93 5.33
C MET A 1 3.23 16.99 4.14
N LYS A 2 2.56 15.87 4.31
CA LYS A 2 2.39 14.88 3.24
C LYS A 2 1.26 15.32 2.32
N LYS A 3 1.54 15.35 1.02
CA LYS A 3 0.52 15.72 0.03
C LYS A 3 0.54 14.77 -1.16
N LEU A 4 -0.63 14.25 -1.48
CA LEU A 4 -0.85 13.45 -2.69
C LEU A 4 -2.16 13.93 -3.30
N ASP A 5 -2.24 13.96 -4.62
CA ASP A 5 -3.50 14.29 -5.27
C ASP A 5 -4.44 13.09 -5.21
N ARG A 6 -5.71 13.33 -5.54
CA ARG A 6 -6.76 12.31 -5.45
C ARG A 6 -6.45 11.08 -6.32
N GLU A 7 -5.99 11.31 -7.54
CA GLU A 7 -5.64 10.21 -8.45
C GLU A 7 -4.51 9.35 -7.92
N SER A 8 -3.48 9.99 -7.33
CA SER A 8 -2.36 9.27 -6.73
C SER A 8 -2.82 8.42 -5.55
N VAL A 9 -3.68 8.98 -4.69
CA VAL A 9 -4.21 8.24 -3.55
C VAL A 9 -5.02 7.03 -4.02
N ILE A 10 -5.84 7.19 -5.05
CA ILE A 10 -6.62 6.08 -5.62
C ILE A 10 -5.69 4.99 -6.16
N GLY A 11 -4.66 5.38 -6.92
CA GLY A 11 -3.71 4.42 -7.48
C GLY A 11 -2.94 3.66 -6.41
N ILE A 12 -2.47 4.36 -5.38
CA ILE A 12 -1.75 3.73 -4.27
C ILE A 12 -2.69 2.84 -3.47
N SER A 13 -3.92 3.29 -3.24
CA SER A 13 -4.93 2.49 -2.56
C SER A 13 -5.25 1.22 -3.34
N ALA A 14 -5.29 1.30 -4.67
CA ALA A 14 -5.46 0.12 -5.52
C ALA A 14 -4.31 -0.88 -5.32
N LEU A 15 -3.08 -0.38 -5.15
CA LEU A 15 -1.94 -1.25 -4.85
C LEU A 15 -2.10 -1.91 -3.49
N LEU A 16 -2.58 -1.18 -2.48
CA LEU A 16 -2.84 -1.74 -1.16
C LEU A 16 -3.90 -2.84 -1.24
N VAL A 17 -4.97 -2.61 -2.00
CA VAL A 17 -6.03 -3.61 -2.22
C VAL A 17 -5.45 -4.84 -2.92
N HIS A 18 -4.64 -4.63 -3.94
CA HIS A 18 -4.00 -5.72 -4.69
C HIS A 18 -3.15 -6.58 -3.76
N THR A 19 -2.37 -5.93 -2.88
CA THR A 19 -1.54 -6.62 -1.90
C THR A 19 -2.39 -7.44 -0.93
N ALA A 20 -3.50 -6.86 -0.47
CA ALA A 20 -4.42 -7.53 0.45
C ALA A 20 -5.09 -8.76 -0.17
N LYS A 21 -5.32 -8.75 -1.48
CA LYS A 21 -5.99 -9.86 -2.17
C LYS A 21 -5.09 -11.03 -2.52
N ILE A 22 -3.78 -10.90 -2.33
CA ILE A 22 -2.83 -11.94 -2.72
C ILE A 22 -3.12 -13.27 -2.02
N ASP A 23 -3.51 -13.24 -0.75
CA ASP A 23 -3.82 -14.45 0.01
C ASP A 23 -5.30 -14.84 -0.09
N GLU A 24 -6.03 -14.22 -1.01
CA GLU A 24 -7.45 -14.46 -1.25
C GLU A 24 -8.36 -14.11 -0.07
N ASN A 25 -7.84 -13.38 0.91
CA ASN A 25 -8.57 -13.02 2.12
C ASN A 25 -8.58 -11.51 2.36
N TYR A 26 -9.27 -10.80 1.49
CA TYR A 26 -9.41 -9.35 1.61
C TYR A 26 -10.43 -9.04 2.73
N SER A 27 -9.93 -9.02 3.95
CA SER A 27 -10.74 -8.90 5.17
C SER A 27 -11.18 -7.45 5.44
N GLU A 28 -12.13 -7.33 6.37
CA GLU A 28 -12.59 -6.01 6.84
C GLU A 28 -11.46 -5.23 7.52
N ASP A 29 -10.59 -5.94 8.26
CA ASP A 29 -9.41 -5.32 8.88
C ASP A 29 -8.48 -4.72 7.83
N GLU A 30 -8.26 -5.43 6.74
CA GLU A 30 -7.43 -4.93 5.65
C GLU A 30 -8.08 -3.73 4.96
N LYS A 31 -9.39 -3.76 4.77
CA LYS A 31 -10.14 -2.61 4.23
C LYS A 31 -10.00 -1.38 5.12
N ASN A 32 -10.04 -1.58 6.44
CA ASN A 32 -9.86 -0.49 7.39
C ASN A 32 -8.47 0.13 7.29
N LEU A 33 -7.44 -0.69 7.08
CA LEU A 33 -6.08 -0.18 6.89
C LEU A 33 -5.97 0.69 5.64
N VAL A 34 -6.61 0.27 4.54
CA VAL A 34 -6.64 1.07 3.32
C VAL A 34 -7.41 2.37 3.54
N ARG A 35 -8.57 2.31 4.20
CA ARG A 35 -9.33 3.51 4.52
C ARG A 35 -8.53 4.49 5.38
N ASN A 36 -7.76 3.99 6.34
CA ASN A 36 -6.90 4.84 7.18
C ASN A 36 -5.84 5.54 6.34
N PHE A 37 -5.25 4.85 5.38
CA PHE A 37 -4.31 5.45 4.45
C PHE A 37 -4.98 6.59 3.67
N ILE A 38 -6.15 6.33 3.10
CA ILE A 38 -6.90 7.33 2.34
C ILE A 38 -7.19 8.55 3.20
N LYS A 39 -7.67 8.32 4.41
CA LYS A 39 -8.03 9.40 5.33
C LYS A 39 -6.83 10.27 5.72
N SER A 40 -5.64 9.67 5.79
CA SER A 40 -4.43 10.42 6.15
C SER A 40 -4.00 11.40 5.06
N TYR A 41 -4.42 11.19 3.81
CA TYR A 41 -4.07 12.07 2.70
C TYR A 41 -5.24 12.91 2.17
N LEU A 42 -6.47 12.41 2.32
CA LEU A 42 -7.68 13.07 1.82
C LEU A 42 -8.72 13.19 2.93
N GLU A 43 -8.40 13.98 3.95
CA GLU A 43 -9.25 14.13 5.14
C GLU A 43 -10.65 14.62 4.84
N SER A 44 -10.81 15.44 3.81
CA SER A 44 -12.11 16.03 3.47
C SER A 44 -12.95 15.15 2.55
N GLU A 45 -12.40 14.04 2.07
CA GLU A 45 -13.09 13.12 1.18
C GLU A 45 -13.72 11.96 1.96
N ASP A 46 -14.73 11.34 1.36
CA ASP A 46 -15.34 10.14 1.93
C ASP A 46 -14.42 8.94 1.64
N GLU A 47 -13.75 8.44 2.65
CA GLU A 47 -12.79 7.34 2.51
C GLU A 47 -13.43 6.07 1.97
N LYS A 48 -14.71 5.85 2.25
CA LYS A 48 -15.42 4.68 1.73
C LYS A 48 -15.62 4.76 0.23
N LYS A 49 -15.92 5.95 -0.27
CA LYS A 49 -16.10 6.19 -1.70
C LYS A 49 -14.78 6.04 -2.44
N ILE A 50 -13.71 6.60 -1.89
CA ILE A 50 -12.36 6.50 -2.48
C ILE A 50 -11.91 5.05 -2.50
N LEU A 51 -12.15 4.29 -1.43
CA LEU A 51 -11.81 2.87 -1.38
C LEU A 51 -12.53 2.11 -2.49
N LYS A 52 -13.81 2.40 -2.70
CA LYS A 52 -14.59 1.73 -3.74
C LYS A 52 -14.00 2.00 -5.12
N GLU A 53 -13.59 3.24 -5.39
CA GLU A 53 -12.93 3.59 -6.64
C GLU A 53 -11.61 2.85 -6.80
N ALA A 54 -10.84 2.73 -5.72
CA ALA A 54 -9.57 2.00 -5.73
C ALA A 54 -9.80 0.51 -6.01
N GLU A 55 -10.84 -0.07 -5.44
CA GLU A 55 -11.19 -1.48 -5.69
C GLU A 55 -11.56 -1.70 -7.17
N GLU A 56 -12.25 -0.75 -7.78
CA GLU A 56 -12.58 -0.82 -9.19
C GLU A 56 -11.34 -0.72 -10.08
N VAL A 57 -10.41 0.17 -9.73
CA VAL A 57 -9.14 0.31 -10.45
C VAL A 57 -8.35 -0.99 -10.36
N GLU A 58 -8.29 -1.60 -9.18
CA GLU A 58 -7.58 -2.86 -8.97
C GLU A 58 -8.20 -3.99 -9.79
N ASN A 59 -9.52 -4.06 -9.85
CA ASN A 59 -10.22 -5.08 -10.64
C ASN A 59 -9.95 -4.96 -12.14
N ASN A 60 -9.72 -3.74 -12.61
CA ASN A 60 -9.55 -3.46 -14.05
C ASN A 60 -8.10 -3.43 -14.50
N SER A 61 -7.15 -3.63 -13.60
CA SER A 61 -5.72 -3.56 -13.93
C SER A 61 -4.97 -4.73 -13.30
N ASN A 62 -4.16 -5.39 -14.11
CA ASN A 62 -3.33 -6.51 -13.65
C ASN A 62 -1.85 -6.16 -13.63
N GLN A 63 -1.50 -4.92 -13.96
CA GLN A 63 -0.09 -4.54 -14.09
C GLN A 63 0.39 -3.72 -12.91
N LEU A 64 1.33 -4.29 -12.19
CA LEU A 64 1.94 -3.65 -11.03
C LEU A 64 2.56 -2.29 -11.38
N LEU A 65 3.12 -2.16 -12.58
CA LEU A 65 3.71 -0.91 -13.05
C LEU A 65 2.74 0.25 -13.06
N ASN A 66 1.46 -0.01 -13.32
CA ASN A 66 0.45 1.04 -13.33
C ASN A 66 0.31 1.71 -11.97
N TYR A 67 0.49 0.94 -10.90
CA TYR A 67 0.39 1.47 -9.54
C TYR A 67 1.70 2.13 -9.10
N THR A 68 2.83 1.50 -9.41
CA THR A 68 4.12 1.94 -8.91
C THR A 68 4.65 3.18 -9.62
N ASN A 69 4.24 3.44 -10.85
CA ASN A 69 4.67 4.64 -11.58
C ASN A 69 4.28 5.92 -10.87
N THR A 70 3.14 5.93 -10.22
CA THR A 70 2.68 7.07 -9.44
C THR A 70 3.56 7.28 -8.20
N ILE A 71 3.92 6.20 -7.54
CA ILE A 71 4.74 6.24 -6.30
C ILE A 71 6.16 6.67 -6.61
N LYS A 72 6.73 6.17 -7.71
CA LYS A 72 8.11 6.39 -8.11
C LYS A 72 8.51 7.87 -8.15
N LYS A 73 7.58 8.73 -8.50
CA LYS A 73 7.82 10.17 -8.65
C LYS A 73 7.78 10.96 -7.34
N ASN A 74 7.39 10.31 -6.25
CA ASN A 74 7.22 10.99 -4.98
C ASN A 74 8.52 11.04 -4.16
N SER A 75 8.51 11.88 -3.13
CA SER A 75 9.64 12.01 -2.21
C SER A 75 9.85 10.73 -1.40
N MET A 76 11.04 10.59 -0.81
CA MET A 76 11.35 9.44 0.04
C MET A 76 10.45 9.37 1.27
N VAL A 77 10.03 10.52 1.80
CA VAL A 77 9.10 10.56 2.95
C VAL A 77 7.77 9.88 2.60
N ILE A 78 7.23 10.20 1.43
CA ILE A 78 5.98 9.61 0.96
C ILE A 78 6.16 8.13 0.63
N LYS A 79 7.26 7.77 -0.04
CA LYS A 79 7.57 6.37 -0.34
C LYS A 79 7.65 5.53 0.93
N LYS A 80 8.31 6.05 1.95
CA LYS A 80 8.44 5.37 3.23
C LYS A 80 7.07 5.14 3.87
N ASP A 81 6.21 6.14 3.84
CA ASP A 81 4.85 6.02 4.38
C ASP A 81 4.04 4.96 3.65
N ILE A 82 4.15 4.92 2.32
CA ILE A 82 3.45 3.93 1.50
C ILE A 82 3.95 2.52 1.81
N ILE A 83 5.27 2.34 1.92
CA ILE A 83 5.85 1.05 2.27
C ILE A 83 5.38 0.59 3.65
N GLU A 84 5.30 1.52 4.61
CA GLU A 84 4.75 1.20 5.93
C GLU A 84 3.32 0.67 5.84
N HIS A 85 2.49 1.32 5.05
CA HIS A 85 1.09 0.90 4.91
C HIS A 85 0.96 -0.46 4.21
N LEU A 86 1.82 -0.71 3.21
CA LEU A 86 1.86 -2.01 2.54
C LEU A 86 2.22 -3.12 3.52
N TRP A 87 3.24 -2.91 4.35
CA TRP A 87 3.62 -3.89 5.37
C TRP A 87 2.51 -4.09 6.40
N LYS A 88 1.81 -3.01 6.79
CA LYS A 88 0.68 -3.13 7.73
C LYS A 88 -0.42 -4.04 7.17
N VAL A 89 -0.73 -3.89 5.89
CA VAL A 89 -1.71 -4.74 5.22
C VAL A 89 -1.25 -6.21 5.23
N ILE A 90 0.00 -6.45 4.87
CA ILE A 90 0.57 -7.81 4.81
C ILE A 90 0.60 -8.45 6.19
N ILE A 91 1.02 -7.69 7.21
CA ILE A 91 1.20 -8.20 8.57
C ILE A 91 -0.14 -8.41 9.29
N SER A 92 -1.21 -7.78 8.80
CA SER A 92 -2.51 -7.77 9.49
C SER A 92 -3.07 -9.17 9.78
N ASP A 93 -2.73 -10.16 8.97
CA ASP A 93 -3.19 -11.53 9.17
C ASP A 93 -2.19 -12.38 9.97
N ASN A 94 -1.13 -11.76 10.50
CA ASN A 94 -0.09 -12.37 11.32
C ASN A 94 0.78 -13.40 10.59
N THR A 95 0.64 -13.51 9.29
CA THR A 95 1.49 -14.40 8.49
C THR A 95 2.12 -13.62 7.35
N ILE A 96 3.40 -13.87 7.10
CA ILE A 96 4.09 -13.30 5.95
C ILE A 96 4.69 -14.47 5.21
N ASP A 97 4.15 -14.75 4.03
CA ASP A 97 4.70 -15.82 3.21
C ASP A 97 5.77 -15.26 2.26
N GLN A 98 6.46 -16.16 1.59
CA GLN A 98 7.52 -15.80 0.67
C GLN A 98 7.00 -14.99 -0.53
N TYR A 99 5.78 -15.28 -0.95
CA TYR A 99 5.16 -14.58 -2.07
C TYR A 99 4.99 -13.10 -1.76
N GLU A 100 4.50 -12.78 -0.56
CA GLU A 100 4.31 -11.40 -0.12
C GLU A 100 5.64 -10.67 0.05
N SER A 101 6.65 -11.36 0.58
CA SER A 101 8.00 -10.81 0.72
C SER A 101 8.61 -10.49 -0.64
N ASN A 102 8.43 -11.38 -1.60
CA ASN A 102 8.92 -11.17 -2.97
C ASN A 102 8.20 -10.00 -3.64
N LEU A 103 6.90 -9.87 -3.40
CA LEU A 103 6.14 -8.74 -3.93
C LEU A 103 6.68 -7.41 -3.38
N MET A 104 6.94 -7.34 -2.08
CA MET A 104 7.46 -6.13 -1.47
C MET A 104 8.84 -5.76 -2.02
N ARG A 105 9.70 -6.76 -2.22
CA ARG A 105 11.02 -6.54 -2.82
C ARG A 105 10.88 -5.98 -4.24
N ARG A 106 9.96 -6.52 -5.01
CA ARG A 106 9.69 -6.06 -6.37
C ARG A 106 9.16 -4.63 -6.38
N ILE A 107 8.22 -4.32 -5.49
CA ILE A 107 7.67 -2.96 -5.37
C ILE A 107 8.78 -1.97 -5.02
N CYS A 108 9.62 -2.30 -4.03
CA CYS A 108 10.73 -1.43 -3.63
C CYS A 108 11.67 -1.16 -4.80
N GLY A 109 11.96 -2.17 -5.60
CA GLY A 109 12.79 -1.98 -6.80
C GLY A 109 12.15 -1.05 -7.82
N LEU A 110 10.85 -1.21 -8.03
CA LEU A 110 10.12 -0.41 -9.02
C LEU A 110 9.98 1.06 -8.62
N ILE A 111 9.91 1.37 -7.33
CA ILE A 111 9.75 2.75 -6.86
C ILE A 111 11.08 3.36 -6.39
N TYR A 112 12.18 2.64 -6.56
CA TYR A 112 13.53 3.07 -6.13
C TYR A 112 13.62 3.32 -4.63
N PHE A 113 13.04 2.40 -3.84
CA PHE A 113 13.13 2.46 -2.39
C PHE A 113 14.14 1.41 -1.91
N PRO A 114 15.11 1.78 -1.06
CA PRO A 114 16.17 0.84 -0.63
C PRO A 114 15.62 -0.38 0.10
N ASP A 115 16.08 -1.58 -0.29
CA ASP A 115 15.66 -2.82 0.34
C ASP A 115 15.98 -2.85 1.83
N LYS A 116 17.09 -2.26 2.24
CA LYS A 116 17.50 -2.19 3.64
C LYS A 116 16.45 -1.44 4.48
N GLU A 117 16.00 -0.29 3.98
CA GLU A 117 15.00 0.50 4.70
C GLU A 117 13.65 -0.22 4.72
N CYS A 118 13.31 -0.91 3.64
CA CYS A 118 12.09 -1.71 3.58
C CYS A 118 12.10 -2.79 4.67
N ALA A 119 13.22 -3.50 4.82
CA ALA A 119 13.37 -4.53 5.83
C ALA A 119 13.30 -3.95 7.25
N GLU A 120 13.89 -2.77 7.46
CA GLU A 120 13.84 -2.10 8.75
C GLU A 120 12.41 -1.73 9.16
N ILE A 121 11.62 -1.25 8.21
CA ILE A 121 10.21 -0.91 8.44
C ILE A 121 9.43 -2.18 8.84
N LYS A 122 9.65 -3.27 8.13
CA LYS A 122 9.03 -4.55 8.42
C LYS A 122 9.32 -5.00 9.85
N LEU A 123 10.60 -4.99 10.23
CA LEU A 123 11.03 -5.41 11.57
C LEU A 123 10.42 -4.51 12.66
N LYS A 124 10.41 -3.21 12.43
CA LYS A 124 9.83 -2.26 13.38
C LYS A 124 8.36 -2.54 13.61
N LEU A 125 7.60 -2.80 12.56
CA LEU A 125 6.18 -3.10 12.68
C LEU A 125 5.93 -4.43 13.38
N LEU A 126 6.73 -5.43 13.09
CA LEU A 126 6.61 -6.74 13.75
C LEU A 126 6.91 -6.64 15.24
N ASN A 127 7.89 -5.83 15.61
CA ASN A 127 8.28 -5.68 17.00
C ASN A 127 7.32 -4.85 17.83
N SER A 128 6.46 -4.06 17.18
CA SER A 128 5.49 -3.22 17.87
C SER A 128 4.16 -3.91 18.15
N LYS A 129 4.03 -5.15 17.74
CA LYS A 129 2.82 -5.94 17.97
C LYS A 129 2.79 -6.60 19.33
#